data_5508231207cd3a3bb4283fce0b54f2dc
#
_entry.id   5508231207cd3a3bb4283fce0b54f2dc
#
_cell.length_a   1.000
_cell.length_b   1.000
_cell.length_c   1.000
_cell.angle_alpha   90.00
_cell.angle_beta   90.00
_cell.angle_gamma   90.00
#
_symmetry.space_group_name_H-M   'P 1'
#
loop_
_entity.id
_entity.type
_entity.pdbx_description
1 polymer ?
#
loop_
_entity_poly.entity_id
_entity_poly.type
_entity_poly.pdbx_seq_one_letter_code
_entity_poly.pdbx_strand_id
1 'polypeptide(L)'
;LTVEVFAVGGYGEAGGRNMTAVRVDEEIVIFDCGMSLDKSLVFEKDFQKASTRELRKVKAIPNDSILRPHRSKTVAAVLSHAHLDHIGAVPKLLFKYKCPVFGTEFTIELVKADLRNEIRYADESEDIMINLYTVEPGDEVQITSKLRLEFIPISHSIPCCVLPVLHTPYGAIVYACDFKFDDNQIIGYKPDYKRLKQLGKEGVLLLITESLRVAEEIKTPSESVAREMVNDVLRFADEESEGIIVTTFSSHIERIQAIADTADRLGRKVILAGRSMGKYGRIAEELGLLNLPAGARIYDRPETIRRGLERANKEKEDYLLIVTGHQGEPGAVLPRIVDGELPYRLTEEDSVVFSSSTIPSPINRANRYVLDTKLRLKGVKMFKDVHVSGHAGREDHRLMLRMLHPEFIVPAHGDPDMLAAYAELATQEGYEVNRDVFIMFDGTKLSLPL
;
A
#
# COMPACT_ATOMS: atom_id res chain seq x y z
N LEU A 1 -28.74 11.13 -17.49
CA LEU A 1 -28.38 10.89 -16.09
C LEU A 1 -27.69 9.52 -15.99
N THR A 2 -26.37 9.47 -15.88
CA THR A 2 -25.66 8.18 -15.80
C THR A 2 -24.48 8.26 -14.88
N VAL A 3 -24.41 7.34 -13.92
CA VAL A 3 -23.19 7.03 -13.20
C VAL A 3 -22.82 5.58 -13.49
N GLU A 4 -21.62 5.37 -14.02
CA GLU A 4 -21.11 4.04 -14.33
C GLU A 4 -19.78 3.80 -13.61
N VAL A 5 -19.61 2.61 -13.04
CA VAL A 5 -18.38 2.14 -12.43
C VAL A 5 -17.71 1.12 -13.36
N PHE A 6 -16.44 1.32 -13.65
CA PHE A 6 -15.62 0.37 -14.39
C PHE A 6 -14.63 -0.28 -13.42
N ALA A 7 -14.77 -1.56 -13.21
CA ALA A 7 -13.85 -2.40 -12.45
C ALA A 7 -12.64 -2.76 -13.35
N VAL A 8 -11.60 -1.95 -13.33
CA VAL A 8 -10.45 -2.14 -14.24
C VAL A 8 -9.43 -3.11 -13.63
N GLY A 9 -9.24 -3.05 -12.32
CA GLY A 9 -8.36 -3.92 -11.56
C GLY A 9 -8.63 -3.85 -10.06
N GLY A 10 -8.30 -4.93 -9.33
CA GLY A 10 -8.53 -5.04 -7.88
C GLY A 10 -9.89 -5.64 -7.49
N TYR A 11 -10.66 -6.12 -8.45
CA TYR A 11 -11.98 -6.72 -8.22
C TYR A 11 -11.90 -8.24 -8.43
N GLY A 12 -11.87 -8.99 -7.34
CA GLY A 12 -11.69 -10.44 -7.34
C GLY A 12 -10.23 -10.89 -7.11
N GLU A 13 -9.36 -10.01 -6.66
CA GLU A 13 -7.99 -10.35 -6.22
C GLU A 13 -7.56 -9.48 -5.03
N ALA A 14 -6.91 -10.10 -4.05
CA ALA A 14 -6.33 -9.41 -2.90
C ALA A 14 -4.89 -8.95 -3.22
N GLY A 15 -4.47 -7.74 -2.76
CA GLY A 15 -3.15 -7.18 -3.03
C GLY A 15 -2.87 -7.01 -4.52
N GLY A 16 -3.93 -6.68 -5.26
CA GLY A 16 -3.94 -6.62 -6.71
C GLY A 16 -3.55 -5.25 -7.25
N ARG A 17 -3.86 -5.05 -8.49
CA ARG A 17 -3.60 -3.88 -9.33
C ARG A 17 -4.82 -2.96 -9.32
N ASN A 18 -5.03 -2.29 -8.17
CA ASN A 18 -6.21 -1.47 -7.97
C ASN A 18 -6.32 -0.36 -9.03
N MET A 19 -7.43 -0.33 -9.73
CA MET A 19 -7.78 0.73 -10.66
C MET A 19 -9.28 0.71 -10.88
N THR A 20 -9.94 1.79 -10.50
CA THR A 20 -11.37 2.00 -10.70
C THR A 20 -11.57 3.24 -11.56
N ALA A 21 -12.52 3.23 -12.49
CA ALA A 21 -12.93 4.45 -13.15
C ALA A 21 -14.42 4.67 -12.95
N VAL A 22 -14.79 5.91 -12.69
CA VAL A 22 -16.20 6.32 -12.53
C VAL A 22 -16.54 7.31 -13.64
N ARG A 23 -17.57 7.00 -14.41
CA ARG A 23 -18.15 7.90 -15.39
C ARG A 23 -19.38 8.58 -14.81
N VAL A 24 -19.39 9.88 -14.86
CA VAL A 24 -20.53 10.73 -14.53
C VAL A 24 -20.93 11.47 -15.81
N ASP A 25 -22.07 11.10 -16.38
CA ASP A 25 -22.49 11.53 -17.73
C ASP A 25 -21.41 11.23 -18.78
N GLU A 26 -20.69 12.28 -19.25
CA GLU A 26 -19.64 12.15 -20.28
C GLU A 26 -18.23 12.26 -19.72
N GLU A 27 -18.06 12.48 -18.40
CA GLU A 27 -16.78 12.74 -17.76
C GLU A 27 -16.34 11.54 -16.94
N ILE A 28 -15.05 11.20 -16.99
CA ILE A 28 -14.47 10.04 -16.27
C ILE A 28 -13.41 10.52 -15.30
N VAL A 29 -13.46 10.00 -14.08
CA VAL A 29 -12.40 10.10 -13.08
C VAL A 29 -11.86 8.70 -12.80
N ILE A 30 -10.53 8.56 -12.78
CA ILE A 30 -9.83 7.32 -12.45
C ILE A 30 -9.35 7.40 -11.00
N PHE A 31 -9.57 6.34 -10.23
CA PHE A 31 -9.06 6.16 -8.87
C PHE A 31 -8.03 5.05 -8.86
N ASP A 32 -6.82 5.38 -8.45
CA ASP A 32 -5.63 4.56 -8.40
C ASP A 32 -5.21 3.94 -9.75
N CYS A 33 -3.99 3.42 -9.79
CA CYS A 33 -3.44 2.72 -10.94
C CYS A 33 -2.30 1.82 -10.46
N GLY A 34 -2.64 0.69 -9.89
CA GLY A 34 -1.75 -0.16 -9.12
C GLY A 34 -1.08 -1.27 -9.92
N MET A 35 -0.11 -1.93 -9.27
CA MET A 35 0.61 -3.08 -9.79
C MET A 35 0.59 -4.22 -8.78
N SER A 36 0.26 -5.44 -9.24
CA SER A 36 0.30 -6.64 -8.40
C SER A 36 1.75 -7.05 -8.13
N LEU A 37 2.15 -6.98 -6.85
CA LEU A 37 3.48 -7.38 -6.41
C LEU A 37 3.73 -8.87 -6.68
N ASP A 38 2.81 -9.73 -6.32
CA ASP A 38 2.94 -11.18 -6.46
C ASP A 38 3.22 -11.60 -7.90
N LYS A 39 2.50 -11.00 -8.84
CA LYS A 39 2.65 -11.30 -10.27
C LYS A 39 3.90 -10.67 -10.85
N SER A 40 4.37 -9.56 -10.28
CA SER A 40 5.66 -8.97 -10.66
C SER A 40 6.85 -9.79 -10.18
N LEU A 41 6.73 -10.52 -9.07
CA LEU A 41 7.77 -11.42 -8.55
C LEU A 41 7.98 -12.68 -9.41
N VAL A 42 7.00 -13.07 -10.21
CA VAL A 42 7.13 -14.19 -11.19
C VAL A 42 8.01 -13.80 -12.37
N PHE A 43 8.30 -12.52 -12.55
CA PHE A 43 9.22 -12.06 -13.59
C PHE A 43 10.66 -12.38 -13.21
N GLU A 44 11.34 -13.18 -14.01
CA GLU A 44 12.79 -13.47 -13.87
C GLU A 44 13.66 -12.22 -14.08
N LYS A 45 13.10 -11.18 -14.73
CA LYS A 45 13.75 -9.89 -14.99
C LYS A 45 13.23 -8.81 -14.05
N ASP A 46 14.02 -7.79 -13.85
CA ASP A 46 13.60 -6.58 -13.13
C ASP A 46 12.29 -6.04 -13.75
N PHE A 47 11.18 -6.12 -13.02
CA PHE A 47 9.85 -5.72 -13.51
C PHE A 47 9.80 -4.24 -13.90
N GLN A 48 10.68 -3.41 -13.36
CA GLN A 48 10.81 -2.00 -13.74
C GLN A 48 11.22 -1.84 -15.21
N LYS A 49 11.94 -2.83 -15.75
CA LYS A 49 12.38 -2.85 -17.17
C LYS A 49 11.39 -3.58 -18.07
N ALA A 50 10.35 -4.20 -17.51
CA ALA A 50 9.36 -4.91 -18.28
C ALA A 50 8.44 -3.95 -19.03
N SER A 51 8.16 -4.26 -20.30
CA SER A 51 7.21 -3.49 -21.11
C SER A 51 5.78 -3.62 -20.57
N THR A 52 4.94 -2.61 -20.85
CA THR A 52 3.50 -2.66 -20.53
C THR A 52 2.82 -3.93 -21.09
N ARG A 53 3.26 -4.42 -22.26
CA ARG A 53 2.73 -5.65 -22.88
C ARG A 53 3.09 -6.90 -22.07
N GLU A 54 4.31 -7.01 -21.62
CA GLU A 54 4.78 -8.13 -20.77
C GLU A 54 4.05 -8.13 -19.43
N LEU A 55 3.97 -6.97 -18.76
CA LEU A 55 3.27 -6.84 -17.48
C LEU A 55 1.77 -7.18 -17.58
N ARG A 56 1.09 -6.80 -18.67
CA ARG A 56 -0.29 -7.21 -18.92
C ARG A 56 -0.43 -8.70 -19.13
N LYS A 57 0.50 -9.35 -19.85
CA LYS A 57 0.48 -10.79 -20.12
C LYS A 57 0.46 -11.62 -18.84
N VAL A 58 1.21 -11.20 -17.83
CA VAL A 58 1.25 -11.85 -16.51
C VAL A 58 0.21 -11.29 -15.54
N LYS A 59 -0.63 -10.37 -16.00
CA LYS A 59 -1.63 -9.66 -15.17
C LYS A 59 -1.03 -8.90 -13.99
N ALA A 60 0.18 -8.36 -14.14
CA ALA A 60 0.82 -7.55 -13.10
C ALA A 60 0.26 -6.12 -13.04
N ILE A 61 -0.26 -5.58 -14.14
CA ILE A 61 -0.90 -4.27 -14.23
C ILE A 61 -2.34 -4.38 -14.72
N PRO A 62 -3.21 -3.38 -14.46
CA PRO A 62 -4.59 -3.36 -14.92
C PRO A 62 -4.71 -3.50 -16.44
N ASN A 63 -5.76 -4.19 -16.87
CA ASN A 63 -6.14 -4.21 -18.29
C ASN A 63 -7.15 -3.10 -18.57
N ASP A 64 -6.65 -1.92 -18.93
CA ASP A 64 -7.46 -0.73 -19.21
C ASP A 64 -8.17 -0.75 -20.59
N SER A 65 -8.29 -1.92 -21.24
CA SER A 65 -8.93 -2.03 -22.55
C SER A 65 -10.40 -1.58 -22.55
N ILE A 66 -11.12 -1.80 -21.45
CA ILE A 66 -12.50 -1.35 -21.27
C ILE A 66 -12.64 0.18 -21.30
N LEU A 67 -11.59 0.92 -20.91
CA LEU A 67 -11.55 2.38 -20.95
C LEU A 67 -11.05 2.95 -22.29
N ARG A 68 -10.53 2.12 -23.20
CA ARG A 68 -9.96 2.60 -24.47
C ARG A 68 -10.93 3.49 -25.27
N PRO A 69 -12.23 3.16 -25.42
CA PRO A 69 -13.17 4.02 -26.15
C PRO A 69 -13.46 5.34 -25.43
N HIS A 70 -13.10 5.47 -24.18
CA HIS A 70 -13.48 6.57 -23.30
C HIS A 70 -12.30 7.44 -22.84
N ARG A 71 -11.08 7.16 -23.28
CA ARG A 71 -9.86 7.85 -22.81
C ARG A 71 -9.93 9.37 -22.92
N SER A 72 -10.48 9.87 -24.01
CA SER A 72 -10.63 11.32 -24.24
C SER A 72 -11.65 11.99 -23.32
N LYS A 73 -12.45 11.21 -22.59
CA LYS A 73 -13.43 11.68 -21.62
C LYS A 73 -12.88 11.69 -20.19
N THR A 74 -11.64 11.21 -19.98
CA THR A 74 -11.01 11.21 -18.67
C THR A 74 -10.55 12.62 -18.32
N VAL A 75 -11.12 13.17 -17.25
CA VAL A 75 -10.88 14.56 -16.82
C VAL A 75 -9.91 14.65 -15.66
N ALA A 76 -9.73 13.56 -14.90
CA ALA A 76 -8.77 13.48 -13.80
C ALA A 76 -8.42 12.02 -13.45
N ALA A 77 -7.27 11.83 -12.81
CA ALA A 77 -6.94 10.64 -12.02
C ALA A 77 -6.56 11.06 -10.61
N VAL A 78 -6.87 10.20 -9.63
CA VAL A 78 -6.65 10.47 -8.20
C VAL A 78 -5.97 9.26 -7.57
N LEU A 79 -4.95 9.52 -6.78
CA LEU A 79 -4.19 8.49 -6.06
C LEU A 79 -4.48 8.58 -4.57
N SER A 80 -5.00 7.51 -3.99
CA SER A 80 -5.40 7.45 -2.58
C SER A 80 -4.21 7.46 -1.64
N HIS A 81 -3.18 6.67 -1.95
CA HIS A 81 -1.95 6.52 -1.17
C HIS A 81 -0.84 5.85 -1.99
N ALA A 82 0.36 5.72 -1.40
CA ALA A 82 1.58 5.37 -2.12
C ALA A 82 1.97 3.87 -2.09
N HIS A 83 1.05 2.95 -1.83
CA HIS A 83 1.35 1.52 -1.97
C HIS A 83 1.46 1.12 -3.45
N LEU A 84 2.28 0.10 -3.71
CA LEU A 84 2.58 -0.36 -5.08
C LEU A 84 1.32 -0.79 -5.84
N ASP A 85 0.40 -1.45 -5.16
CA ASP A 85 -0.87 -1.92 -5.72
C ASP A 85 -1.92 -0.82 -5.93
N HIS A 86 -1.56 0.44 -5.61
CA HIS A 86 -2.34 1.66 -5.90
C HIS A 86 -1.63 2.62 -6.87
N ILE A 87 -0.30 2.67 -6.90
CA ILE A 87 0.43 3.61 -7.78
C ILE A 87 1.39 2.95 -8.78
N GLY A 88 1.69 1.66 -8.63
CA GLY A 88 2.79 1.01 -9.35
C GLY A 88 2.64 0.96 -10.87
N ALA A 89 1.43 1.06 -11.41
CA ALA A 89 1.20 1.11 -12.85
C ALA A 89 0.99 2.53 -13.40
N VAL A 90 1.05 3.57 -12.57
CA VAL A 90 0.94 4.98 -13.00
C VAL A 90 1.91 5.29 -14.15
N PRO A 91 3.23 4.99 -14.05
CA PRO A 91 4.19 5.27 -15.12
C PRO A 91 3.90 4.50 -16.42
N LYS A 92 3.23 3.36 -16.32
CA LYS A 92 2.95 2.45 -17.43
C LYS A 92 1.65 2.75 -18.18
N LEU A 93 0.69 3.42 -17.50
CA LEU A 93 -0.67 3.54 -18.05
C LEU A 93 -1.20 4.98 -18.11
N LEU A 94 -1.00 5.82 -17.06
CA LEU A 94 -1.74 7.08 -16.94
C LEU A 94 -1.33 8.15 -17.96
N PHE A 95 -0.11 8.14 -18.49
CA PHE A 95 0.30 9.07 -19.55
C PHE A 95 -0.61 9.03 -20.80
N LYS A 96 -1.28 7.88 -21.04
CA LYS A 96 -2.20 7.67 -22.16
C LYS A 96 -3.52 8.44 -22.05
N TYR A 97 -3.86 8.89 -20.83
CA TYR A 97 -5.13 9.57 -20.56
C TYR A 97 -5.03 11.09 -20.68
N LYS A 98 -3.81 11.64 -20.62
CA LYS A 98 -3.51 13.07 -20.77
C LYS A 98 -4.35 13.98 -19.83
N CYS A 99 -4.65 13.50 -18.63
CA CYS A 99 -5.39 14.22 -17.60
C CYS A 99 -4.47 14.59 -16.42
N PRO A 100 -4.87 15.56 -15.58
CA PRO A 100 -4.20 15.83 -14.31
C PRO A 100 -4.31 14.62 -13.37
N VAL A 101 -3.25 14.38 -12.59
CA VAL A 101 -3.17 13.31 -11.58
C VAL A 101 -2.94 13.96 -10.21
N PHE A 102 -3.82 13.70 -9.28
CA PHE A 102 -3.82 14.28 -7.94
C PHE A 102 -3.41 13.22 -6.90
N GLY A 103 -2.67 13.63 -5.88
CA GLY A 103 -2.31 12.79 -4.73
C GLY A 103 -1.61 13.60 -3.66
N THR A 104 -1.50 13.05 -2.46
CA THR A 104 -0.75 13.69 -1.38
C THR A 104 0.74 13.75 -1.68
N GLU A 105 1.47 14.63 -1.01
CA GLU A 105 2.88 14.91 -1.30
C GLU A 105 3.74 13.64 -1.31
N PHE A 106 3.61 12.80 -0.28
CA PHE A 106 4.37 11.54 -0.21
C PHE A 106 4.05 10.60 -1.38
N THR A 107 2.76 10.52 -1.78
CA THR A 107 2.31 9.73 -2.92
C THR A 107 2.90 10.27 -4.23
N ILE A 108 2.84 11.57 -4.44
CA ILE A 108 3.34 12.23 -5.65
C ILE A 108 4.86 12.10 -5.77
N GLU A 109 5.63 12.24 -4.69
CA GLU A 109 7.08 12.10 -4.74
C GLU A 109 7.51 10.65 -5.06
N LEU A 110 6.79 9.64 -4.55
CA LEU A 110 7.02 8.25 -4.93
C LEU A 110 6.69 7.98 -6.40
N VAL A 111 5.59 8.52 -6.91
CA VAL A 111 5.26 8.46 -8.35
C VAL A 111 6.33 9.15 -9.20
N LYS A 112 6.82 10.32 -8.80
CA LYS A 112 7.93 11.01 -9.49
C LYS A 112 9.21 10.16 -9.51
N ALA A 113 9.51 9.45 -8.41
CA ALA A 113 10.66 8.55 -8.35
C ALA A 113 10.50 7.36 -9.33
N ASP A 114 9.30 6.79 -9.42
CA ASP A 114 9.01 5.69 -10.34
C ASP A 114 8.99 6.17 -11.81
N LEU A 115 8.47 7.36 -12.09
CA LEU A 115 8.52 7.97 -13.42
C LEU A 115 9.96 8.22 -13.88
N ARG A 116 10.84 8.73 -13.01
CA ARG A 116 12.27 8.90 -13.36
C ARG A 116 12.94 7.58 -13.77
N ASN A 117 12.54 6.48 -13.14
CA ASN A 117 13.03 5.15 -13.49
C ASN A 117 12.43 4.69 -14.84
N GLU A 118 11.12 4.90 -15.05
CA GLU A 118 10.44 4.51 -16.29
C GLU A 118 11.03 5.22 -17.50
N ILE A 119 11.17 6.55 -17.44
CA ILE A 119 11.76 7.37 -18.52
C ILE A 119 13.18 6.89 -18.88
N ARG A 120 13.96 6.41 -17.90
CA ARG A 120 15.30 5.88 -18.14
C ARG A 120 15.30 4.61 -18.98
N TYR A 121 14.23 3.81 -18.94
CA TYR A 121 14.15 2.50 -19.58
C TYR A 121 13.14 2.46 -20.74
N ALA A 122 12.37 3.54 -20.96
CA ALA A 122 11.43 3.65 -22.06
C ALA A 122 12.16 3.74 -23.40
N ASP A 123 11.51 3.26 -24.46
CA ASP A 123 11.96 3.52 -25.84
C ASP A 123 11.82 5.03 -26.13
N GLU A 124 12.78 5.60 -26.86
CA GLU A 124 12.81 7.05 -27.22
C GLU A 124 11.53 7.56 -27.91
N SER A 125 10.66 6.66 -28.35
CA SER A 125 9.38 6.98 -29.01
C SER A 125 8.20 7.19 -28.07
N GLU A 126 8.32 6.88 -26.76
CA GLU A 126 7.24 7.08 -25.79
C GLU A 126 7.38 8.41 -25.04
N ASP A 127 6.47 9.35 -25.34
CA ASP A 127 6.35 10.62 -24.60
C ASP A 127 5.59 10.37 -23.28
N ILE A 128 6.33 9.99 -22.23
CA ILE A 128 5.79 9.71 -20.91
C ILE A 128 5.72 11.00 -20.10
N MET A 129 4.71 11.82 -20.39
CA MET A 129 4.40 13.01 -19.61
C MET A 129 3.12 12.83 -18.81
N ILE A 130 3.19 13.06 -17.49
CA ILE A 130 2.06 13.03 -16.57
C ILE A 130 2.07 14.33 -15.75
N ASN A 131 0.95 15.04 -15.76
CA ASN A 131 0.77 16.25 -14.98
C ASN A 131 0.39 15.89 -13.54
N LEU A 132 1.34 15.95 -12.63
CA LEU A 132 1.17 15.60 -11.21
C LEU A 132 0.88 16.84 -10.38
N TYR A 133 -0.14 16.76 -9.54
CA TYR A 133 -0.56 17.82 -8.62
C TYR A 133 -0.60 17.28 -7.20
N THR A 134 0.06 17.99 -6.28
CA THR A 134 0.01 17.70 -4.85
C THR A 134 -1.22 18.34 -4.23
N VAL A 135 -1.86 17.60 -3.33
CA VAL A 135 -3.01 18.04 -2.54
C VAL A 135 -2.77 17.77 -1.06
N GLU A 136 -3.41 18.59 -0.22
CA GLU A 136 -3.41 18.41 1.22
C GLU A 136 -4.77 17.83 1.70
N PRO A 137 -4.79 17.19 2.88
CA PRO A 137 -6.06 16.75 3.47
C PRO A 137 -7.01 17.91 3.71
N GLY A 138 -8.26 17.74 3.29
CA GLY A 138 -9.28 18.78 3.36
C GLY A 138 -9.32 19.69 2.13
N ASP A 139 -8.37 19.56 1.20
CA ASP A 139 -8.43 20.30 -0.07
C ASP A 139 -9.66 19.88 -0.89
N GLU A 140 -10.21 20.85 -1.60
CA GLU A 140 -11.25 20.66 -2.60
C GLU A 140 -10.75 21.19 -3.95
N VAL A 141 -10.80 20.35 -4.97
CA VAL A 141 -10.33 20.72 -6.31
C VAL A 141 -11.49 20.64 -7.31
N GLN A 142 -11.86 21.77 -7.90
CA GLN A 142 -12.83 21.81 -8.99
C GLN A 142 -12.19 21.24 -10.25
N ILE A 143 -12.69 20.10 -10.74
CA ILE A 143 -12.18 19.42 -11.94
C ILE A 143 -12.88 19.95 -13.19
N THR A 144 -14.20 20.00 -13.15
CA THR A 144 -15.04 20.52 -14.22
C THR A 144 -16.17 21.36 -13.60
N SER A 145 -17.07 21.92 -14.40
CA SER A 145 -18.23 22.63 -13.88
C SER A 145 -19.16 21.76 -13.02
N LYS A 146 -19.08 20.43 -13.15
CA LYS A 146 -19.97 19.46 -12.48
C LYS A 146 -19.26 18.63 -11.42
N LEU A 147 -17.96 18.42 -11.55
CA LEU A 147 -17.18 17.49 -10.73
C LEU A 147 -16.17 18.22 -9.87
N ARG A 148 -16.17 17.90 -8.58
CA ARG A 148 -15.21 18.40 -7.60
C ARG A 148 -14.65 17.23 -6.78
N LEU A 149 -13.34 17.22 -6.58
CA LEU A 149 -12.67 16.29 -5.70
C LEU A 149 -12.47 16.89 -4.31
N GLU A 150 -12.60 16.05 -3.29
CA GLU A 150 -12.26 16.33 -1.91
C GLU A 150 -11.37 15.21 -1.38
N PHE A 151 -10.44 15.52 -0.47
CA PHE A 151 -9.46 14.59 0.07
C PHE A 151 -9.61 14.47 1.59
N ILE A 152 -10.35 13.45 2.06
CA ILE A 152 -10.59 13.24 3.49
C ILE A 152 -9.42 12.44 4.09
N PRO A 153 -8.76 12.96 5.15
CA PRO A 153 -7.67 12.24 5.79
C PRO A 153 -8.14 10.96 6.47
N ILE A 154 -7.36 9.90 6.33
CA ILE A 154 -7.59 8.61 6.96
C ILE A 154 -6.26 7.97 7.38
N SER A 155 -6.27 7.09 8.37
CA SER A 155 -5.10 6.33 8.74
C SER A 155 -4.97 5.03 7.94
N HIS A 156 -3.73 4.66 7.67
CA HIS A 156 -3.34 3.40 7.03
C HIS A 156 -1.88 3.05 7.44
N SER A 157 -1.34 1.93 6.98
CA SER A 157 0.05 1.52 7.26
C SER A 157 1.12 2.38 6.57
N ILE A 158 0.74 3.15 5.57
CA ILE A 158 1.59 4.13 4.89
C ILE A 158 1.13 5.54 5.24
N PRO A 159 2.04 6.52 5.45
CA PRO A 159 1.64 7.88 5.79
C PRO A 159 0.92 8.59 4.63
N CYS A 160 0.20 9.64 4.99
CA CYS A 160 -0.47 10.54 4.05
C CYS A 160 -1.54 9.86 3.17
N CYS A 161 -2.24 8.84 3.70
CA CYS A 161 -3.39 8.22 3.06
C CYS A 161 -4.62 9.13 3.14
N VAL A 162 -5.39 9.21 2.05
CA VAL A 162 -6.65 9.95 1.97
C VAL A 162 -7.74 9.09 1.33
N LEU A 163 -8.98 9.39 1.67
CA LEU A 163 -10.17 8.92 0.97
C LEU A 163 -10.55 9.97 -0.08
N PRO A 164 -10.33 9.72 -1.38
CA PRO A 164 -10.82 10.60 -2.43
C PRO A 164 -12.35 10.55 -2.48
N VAL A 165 -12.99 11.72 -2.49
CA VAL A 165 -14.43 11.89 -2.64
C VAL A 165 -14.69 12.68 -3.91
N LEU A 166 -15.48 12.10 -4.83
CA LEU A 166 -15.95 12.79 -6.03
C LEU A 166 -17.36 13.32 -5.79
N HIS A 167 -17.48 14.62 -5.65
CA HIS A 167 -18.78 15.29 -5.61
C HIS A 167 -19.34 15.43 -7.01
N THR A 168 -20.57 14.97 -7.18
CA THR A 168 -21.30 14.97 -8.45
C THR A 168 -22.68 15.60 -8.29
N PRO A 169 -23.39 15.93 -9.38
CA PRO A 169 -24.79 16.38 -9.30
C PRO A 169 -25.76 15.34 -8.71
N TYR A 170 -25.33 14.09 -8.57
CA TYR A 170 -26.16 12.95 -8.14
C TYR A 170 -25.85 12.51 -6.70
N GLY A 171 -24.90 13.12 -6.03
CA GLY A 171 -24.39 12.79 -4.70
C GLY A 171 -22.89 12.51 -4.70
N ALA A 172 -22.35 12.29 -3.52
CA ALA A 172 -20.93 12.02 -3.34
C ALA A 172 -20.58 10.56 -3.64
N ILE A 173 -19.44 10.33 -4.30
CA ILE A 173 -18.87 9.02 -4.53
C ILE A 173 -17.58 8.94 -3.70
N VAL A 174 -17.54 8.03 -2.74
CA VAL A 174 -16.40 7.83 -1.82
C VAL A 174 -15.59 6.63 -2.28
N TYR A 175 -14.28 6.84 -2.48
CA TYR A 175 -13.33 5.78 -2.75
C TYR A 175 -12.52 5.50 -1.49
N ALA A 176 -12.84 4.40 -0.81
CA ALA A 176 -12.27 3.98 0.47
C ALA A 176 -11.48 2.66 0.32
N CYS A 177 -10.55 2.64 -0.64
CA CYS A 177 -9.62 1.54 -0.79
C CYS A 177 -8.37 1.81 0.04
N ASP A 178 -8.20 0.95 1.04
CA ASP A 178 -7.21 0.92 2.10
C ASP A 178 -7.38 2.00 3.17
N PHE A 179 -7.87 1.55 4.30
CA PHE A 179 -8.02 2.39 5.48
C PHE A 179 -8.04 1.57 6.78
N LYS A 180 -7.85 2.25 7.90
CA LYS A 180 -8.27 1.81 9.24
C LYS A 180 -8.67 3.03 10.07
N PHE A 181 -9.33 2.81 11.19
CA PHE A 181 -9.64 3.87 12.15
C PHE A 181 -8.68 3.81 13.34
N ASP A 182 -7.54 4.52 13.20
CA ASP A 182 -6.48 4.58 14.22
C ASP A 182 -6.26 6.02 14.73
N ASP A 183 -6.70 6.29 15.94
CA ASP A 183 -6.58 7.60 16.58
C ASP A 183 -5.18 7.85 17.17
N ASN A 184 -4.35 6.80 17.30
CA ASN A 184 -3.03 6.88 17.92
C ASN A 184 -1.87 6.80 16.92
N GLN A 185 -2.16 6.89 15.64
CA GLN A 185 -1.14 7.01 14.60
C GLN A 185 -0.38 8.32 14.78
N ILE A 186 0.96 8.28 14.74
CA ILE A 186 1.84 9.44 14.96
C ILE A 186 2.48 9.96 13.68
N ILE A 187 2.57 9.14 12.63
CA ILE A 187 3.10 9.53 11.32
C ILE A 187 2.01 9.36 10.27
N GLY A 188 1.69 10.45 9.57
CA GLY A 188 0.59 10.52 8.63
C GLY A 188 -0.65 11.18 9.22
N TYR A 189 -1.81 10.87 8.68
CA TYR A 189 -3.06 11.54 9.03
C TYR A 189 -3.92 10.67 9.94
N LYS A 190 -4.69 11.33 10.82
CA LYS A 190 -5.73 10.69 11.62
C LYS A 190 -7.07 10.72 10.88
N PRO A 191 -7.98 9.78 11.16
CA PRO A 191 -9.31 9.76 10.55
C PRO A 191 -10.12 11.03 10.89
N ASP A 192 -10.73 11.66 9.91
CA ASP A 192 -11.68 12.75 10.14
C ASP A 192 -13.11 12.21 10.25
N TYR A 193 -13.43 11.68 11.42
CA TYR A 193 -14.77 11.18 11.74
C TYR A 193 -15.87 12.24 11.61
N LYS A 194 -15.53 13.52 11.86
CA LYS A 194 -16.49 14.61 11.77
C LYS A 194 -16.88 14.85 10.32
N ARG A 195 -15.89 14.90 9.43
CA ARG A 195 -16.15 15.08 7.99
C ARG A 195 -16.90 13.89 7.40
N LEU A 196 -16.51 12.65 7.73
CA LEU A 196 -17.20 11.44 7.29
C LEU A 196 -18.68 11.45 7.69
N LYS A 197 -18.99 11.74 8.96
CA LYS A 197 -20.40 11.85 9.43
C LYS A 197 -21.17 12.99 8.76
N GLN A 198 -20.49 14.09 8.46
CA GLN A 198 -21.10 15.21 7.76
C GLN A 198 -21.40 14.83 6.31
N LEU A 199 -20.45 14.17 5.63
CA LEU A 199 -20.62 13.69 4.26
C LEU A 199 -21.81 12.72 4.14
N GLY A 200 -21.98 11.81 5.12
CA GLY A 200 -23.14 10.93 5.18
C GLY A 200 -24.47 11.68 5.28
N LYS A 201 -24.51 12.86 5.96
CA LYS A 201 -25.72 13.71 6.01
C LYS A 201 -25.94 14.50 4.73
N GLU A 202 -24.87 14.84 4.01
CA GLU A 202 -24.91 15.53 2.71
C GLU A 202 -25.43 14.62 1.60
N GLY A 203 -25.25 13.29 1.73
CA GLY A 203 -25.69 12.28 0.80
C GLY A 203 -24.55 11.62 0.04
N VAL A 204 -24.33 10.34 0.35
CA VAL A 204 -23.35 9.50 -0.36
C VAL A 204 -24.10 8.58 -1.31
N LEU A 205 -23.92 8.82 -2.60
CA LEU A 205 -24.50 8.00 -3.65
C LEU A 205 -23.82 6.61 -3.72
N LEU A 206 -22.48 6.58 -3.66
CA LEU A 206 -21.73 5.35 -3.86
C LEU A 206 -20.52 5.29 -2.92
N LEU A 207 -20.34 4.14 -2.28
CA LEU A 207 -19.13 3.75 -1.58
C LEU A 207 -18.43 2.63 -2.36
N ILE A 208 -17.20 2.88 -2.82
CA ILE A 208 -16.28 1.86 -3.33
C ILE A 208 -15.25 1.62 -2.23
N THR A 209 -15.11 0.38 -1.76
CA THR A 209 -14.34 0.12 -0.52
C THR A 209 -13.57 -1.19 -0.57
N GLU A 210 -12.43 -1.25 0.14
CA GLU A 210 -11.67 -2.49 0.34
C GLU A 210 -12.48 -3.58 1.04
N SER A 211 -12.06 -4.83 0.91
CA SER A 211 -12.71 -6.00 1.53
C SER A 211 -11.71 -6.94 2.22
N LEU A 212 -10.44 -6.56 2.33
CA LEU A 212 -9.34 -7.47 2.67
C LEU A 212 -9.49 -8.22 3.99
N ARG A 213 -10.01 -7.59 5.04
CA ARG A 213 -10.14 -8.21 6.37
C ARG A 213 -11.58 -8.18 6.91
N VAL A 214 -12.53 -7.98 6.04
CA VAL A 214 -13.96 -7.90 6.43
C VAL A 214 -14.52 -9.19 7.05
N ALA A 215 -13.89 -10.34 6.80
CA ALA A 215 -14.26 -11.60 7.45
C ALA A 215 -13.76 -11.71 8.90
N GLU A 216 -12.84 -10.85 9.34
CA GLU A 216 -12.33 -10.85 10.70
C GLU A 216 -13.23 -9.97 11.59
N GLU A 217 -13.94 -10.59 12.53
CA GLU A 217 -14.89 -9.92 13.45
C GLU A 217 -14.18 -9.09 14.52
N ILE A 218 -13.31 -8.18 14.10
CA ILE A 218 -12.53 -7.30 14.97
C ILE A 218 -12.57 -5.86 14.46
N LYS A 219 -12.33 -4.92 15.36
CA LYS A 219 -11.76 -3.62 15.01
C LYS A 219 -10.25 -3.77 14.90
N THR A 220 -9.63 -3.24 13.85
CA THR A 220 -8.17 -3.33 13.70
C THR A 220 -7.46 -2.59 14.83
N PRO A 221 -6.52 -3.23 15.55
CA PRO A 221 -5.78 -2.58 16.62
C PRO A 221 -4.95 -1.40 16.11
N SER A 222 -4.68 -0.46 17.02
CA SER A 222 -3.83 0.70 16.72
C SER A 222 -2.37 0.30 16.45
N GLU A 223 -1.68 1.09 15.62
CA GLU A 223 -0.24 0.98 15.40
C GLU A 223 0.56 1.15 16.69
N SER A 224 0.01 1.86 17.70
CA SER A 224 0.62 1.94 19.03
C SER A 224 0.83 0.58 19.68
N VAL A 225 -0.06 -0.40 19.43
CA VAL A 225 0.11 -1.78 19.93
C VAL A 225 1.33 -2.44 19.29
N ALA A 226 1.50 -2.29 18.00
CA ALA A 226 2.64 -2.86 17.30
C ALA A 226 3.96 -2.17 17.72
N ARG A 227 3.93 -0.87 18.02
CA ARG A 227 5.08 -0.14 18.57
C ARG A 227 5.51 -0.70 19.91
N GLU A 228 4.58 -1.00 20.83
CA GLU A 228 4.91 -1.65 22.09
C GLU A 228 5.43 -3.07 21.88
N MET A 229 4.81 -3.86 21.00
CA MET A 229 5.33 -5.20 20.64
C MET A 229 6.76 -5.14 20.11
N VAL A 230 7.07 -4.19 19.23
CA VAL A 230 8.43 -3.95 18.72
C VAL A 230 9.39 -3.63 19.87
N ASN A 231 8.99 -2.71 20.76
CA ASN A 231 9.81 -2.31 21.89
C ASN A 231 10.15 -3.50 22.81
N ASP A 232 9.16 -4.29 23.18
CA ASP A 232 9.35 -5.44 24.07
C ASP A 232 10.21 -6.53 23.42
N VAL A 233 9.93 -6.87 22.17
CA VAL A 233 10.68 -7.90 21.45
C VAL A 233 12.13 -7.49 21.20
N LEU A 234 12.38 -6.22 20.84
CA LEU A 234 13.75 -5.75 20.61
C LEU A 234 14.57 -5.67 21.88
N ARG A 235 13.96 -5.28 23.00
CA ARG A 235 14.64 -5.32 24.31
C ARG A 235 15.05 -6.74 24.69
N PHE A 236 14.14 -7.71 24.55
CA PHE A 236 14.47 -9.11 24.81
C PHE A 236 15.53 -9.64 23.83
N ALA A 237 15.43 -9.30 22.54
CA ALA A 237 16.43 -9.71 21.55
C ALA A 237 17.81 -9.11 21.83
N ASP A 238 17.87 -7.89 22.36
CA ASP A 238 19.12 -7.22 22.73
C ASP A 238 19.86 -7.91 23.88
N GLU A 239 19.10 -8.40 24.87
CA GLU A 239 19.67 -9.17 26.01
C GLU A 239 20.15 -10.57 25.60
N GLU A 240 19.57 -11.17 24.55
CA GLU A 240 19.73 -12.58 24.20
C GLU A 240 20.51 -12.81 22.91
N SER A 241 20.97 -11.76 22.20
CA SER A 241 21.54 -11.91 20.86
C SER A 241 22.62 -10.88 20.53
N GLU A 242 23.66 -11.34 19.82
CA GLU A 242 24.69 -10.46 19.29
C GLU A 242 24.13 -9.58 18.16
N GLY A 243 23.54 -10.20 17.15
CA GLY A 243 23.00 -9.52 15.97
C GLY A 243 21.48 -9.50 15.94
N ILE A 244 20.91 -8.34 15.59
CA ILE A 244 19.46 -8.17 15.46
C ILE A 244 19.15 -7.72 14.03
N ILE A 245 18.31 -8.51 13.33
CA ILE A 245 17.76 -8.17 12.03
C ILE A 245 16.25 -8.04 12.16
N VAL A 246 15.71 -6.89 11.80
CA VAL A 246 14.26 -6.67 11.70
C VAL A 246 13.87 -6.59 10.23
N THR A 247 12.77 -7.25 9.86
CA THR A 247 12.22 -7.14 8.52
C THR A 247 10.78 -6.66 8.59
N THR A 248 10.44 -5.69 7.75
CA THR A 248 9.12 -5.06 7.70
C THR A 248 8.80 -4.57 6.28
N PHE A 249 7.58 -4.11 6.05
CA PHE A 249 7.19 -3.44 4.82
C PHE A 249 7.98 -2.12 4.67
N SER A 250 8.58 -1.91 3.51
CA SER A 250 9.37 -0.70 3.22
C SER A 250 8.56 0.59 3.24
N SER A 251 7.26 0.47 2.99
CA SER A 251 6.29 1.58 2.99
C SER A 251 5.79 1.96 4.40
N HIS A 252 6.00 1.09 5.40
CA HIS A 252 5.47 1.29 6.74
C HIS A 252 6.39 2.20 7.57
N ILE A 253 6.38 3.48 7.25
CA ILE A 253 7.32 4.49 7.80
C ILE A 253 7.21 4.60 9.32
N GLU A 254 5.99 4.59 9.88
CA GLU A 254 5.79 4.63 11.33
C GLU A 254 6.42 3.42 12.04
N ARG A 255 6.31 2.23 11.44
CA ARG A 255 6.95 1.02 11.96
C ARG A 255 8.48 1.09 11.90
N ILE A 256 9.03 1.61 10.80
CA ILE A 256 10.47 1.84 10.65
C ILE A 256 10.97 2.84 11.70
N GLN A 257 10.22 3.92 11.94
CA GLN A 257 10.54 4.88 12.99
C GLN A 257 10.54 4.23 14.38
N ALA A 258 9.50 3.45 14.71
CA ALA A 258 9.40 2.76 15.99
C ALA A 258 10.56 1.79 16.25
N ILE A 259 10.98 1.05 15.21
CA ILE A 259 12.15 0.16 15.27
C ILE A 259 13.43 0.97 15.48
N ALA A 260 13.60 2.06 14.71
CA ALA A 260 14.79 2.90 14.79
C ALA A 260 14.92 3.60 16.16
N ASP A 261 13.82 4.13 16.70
CA ASP A 261 13.79 4.76 18.02
C ASP A 261 14.12 3.75 19.14
N THR A 262 13.65 2.52 18.99
CA THR A 262 13.95 1.46 19.96
C THR A 262 15.42 1.05 19.89
N ALA A 263 15.97 0.91 18.67
CA ALA A 263 17.39 0.63 18.48
C ALA A 263 18.29 1.70 19.10
N ASP A 264 17.93 2.99 18.94
CA ASP A 264 18.67 4.11 19.53
C ASP A 264 18.67 4.05 21.07
N ARG A 265 17.51 3.74 21.68
CA ARG A 265 17.43 3.53 23.14
C ARG A 265 18.26 2.36 23.66
N LEU A 266 18.48 1.35 22.82
CA LEU A 266 19.35 0.19 23.11
C LEU A 266 20.83 0.48 22.79
N GLY A 267 21.16 1.67 22.29
CA GLY A 267 22.52 2.05 21.91
C GLY A 267 23.00 1.45 20.59
N ARG A 268 22.10 0.83 19.80
CA ARG A 268 22.46 0.21 18.51
C ARG A 268 22.28 1.20 17.35
N LYS A 269 23.26 1.26 16.46
CA LYS A 269 23.22 2.05 15.23
C LYS A 269 22.31 1.36 14.20
N VAL A 270 21.46 2.12 13.54
CA VAL A 270 20.49 1.59 12.58
C VAL A 270 21.05 1.56 11.15
N ILE A 271 20.89 0.43 10.49
CA ILE A 271 21.12 0.29 9.05
C ILE A 271 19.82 -0.13 8.38
N LEU A 272 19.30 0.73 7.51
CA LEU A 272 18.22 0.39 6.57
C LEU A 272 18.84 -0.17 5.29
N ALA A 273 18.51 -1.41 4.91
CA ALA A 273 19.10 -2.02 3.73
C ALA A 273 18.06 -2.64 2.80
N GLY A 274 18.07 -2.20 1.55
CA GLY A 274 17.19 -2.67 0.48
C GLY A 274 16.79 -1.57 -0.48
N ARG A 275 16.52 -1.93 -1.73
CA ARG A 275 16.17 -0.97 -2.79
C ARG A 275 14.88 -0.20 -2.47
N SER A 276 13.81 -0.91 -2.16
CA SER A 276 12.54 -0.28 -1.76
C SER A 276 12.66 0.44 -0.42
N MET A 277 13.37 -0.14 0.56
CA MET A 277 13.65 0.50 1.85
C MET A 277 14.34 1.85 1.67
N GLY A 278 15.31 1.91 0.75
CA GLY A 278 15.98 3.17 0.42
C GLY A 278 15.07 4.18 -0.29
N LYS A 279 14.24 3.73 -1.24
CA LYS A 279 13.31 4.63 -1.96
C LYS A 279 12.32 5.29 -0.98
N TYR A 280 11.59 4.48 -0.23
CA TYR A 280 10.58 4.99 0.72
C TYR A 280 11.21 5.78 1.87
N GLY A 281 12.32 5.26 2.44
CA GLY A 281 13.00 5.90 3.58
C GLY A 281 13.56 7.29 3.24
N ARG A 282 14.23 7.45 2.09
CA ARG A 282 14.79 8.77 1.70
C ARG A 282 13.70 9.79 1.44
N ILE A 283 12.66 9.43 0.69
CA ILE A 283 11.54 10.35 0.43
C ILE A 283 10.84 10.72 1.75
N ALA A 284 10.67 9.76 2.66
CA ALA A 284 10.11 10.05 3.97
C ALA A 284 11.01 10.96 4.82
N GLU A 285 12.36 10.81 4.77
CA GLU A 285 13.29 11.74 5.42
C GLU A 285 13.22 13.15 4.79
N GLU A 286 13.22 13.24 3.45
CA GLU A 286 13.14 14.52 2.72
C GLU A 286 11.88 15.31 3.06
N LEU A 287 10.76 14.61 3.33
CA LEU A 287 9.49 15.19 3.72
C LEU A 287 9.29 15.34 5.25
N GLY A 288 10.30 14.99 6.05
CA GLY A 288 10.21 15.06 7.50
C GLY A 288 9.26 14.03 8.15
N LEU A 289 8.85 13.01 7.40
CA LEU A 289 8.00 11.91 7.89
C LEU A 289 8.81 10.81 8.61
N LEU A 290 10.11 10.74 8.35
CA LEU A 290 11.04 9.79 9.00
C LEU A 290 12.21 10.57 9.58
N ASN A 291 12.46 10.40 10.88
CA ASN A 291 13.55 11.03 11.59
C ASN A 291 14.47 9.97 12.17
N LEU A 292 15.46 9.55 11.41
CA LEU A 292 16.38 8.50 11.84
C LEU A 292 17.37 9.02 12.90
N PRO A 293 17.74 8.18 13.87
CA PRO A 293 18.74 8.52 14.89
C PRO A 293 20.10 8.89 14.29
N ALA A 294 20.87 9.67 15.05
CA ALA A 294 22.22 10.04 14.65
C ALA A 294 23.08 8.80 14.38
N GLY A 295 23.75 8.75 13.25
CA GLY A 295 24.56 7.60 12.85
C GLY A 295 23.82 6.52 12.04
N ALA A 296 22.49 6.57 11.96
CA ALA A 296 21.75 5.69 11.06
C ALA A 296 22.16 5.87 9.60
N ARG A 297 22.03 4.80 8.80
CA ARG A 297 22.40 4.81 7.38
C ARG A 297 21.38 4.07 6.52
N ILE A 298 21.06 4.64 5.38
CA ILE A 298 20.22 4.01 4.35
C ILE A 298 21.10 3.52 3.20
N TYR A 299 21.05 2.22 2.92
CA TYR A 299 21.77 1.56 1.84
C TYR A 299 20.79 0.92 0.87
N ASP A 300 20.76 1.40 -0.39
CA ASP A 300 19.83 1.02 -1.44
C ASP A 300 20.49 0.45 -2.70
N ARG A 301 21.80 0.66 -2.86
CA ARG A 301 22.59 0.14 -3.99
C ARG A 301 23.36 -1.11 -3.58
N PRO A 302 23.54 -2.09 -4.47
CA PRO A 302 24.22 -3.35 -4.16
C PRO A 302 25.56 -3.17 -3.44
N GLU A 303 26.39 -2.23 -3.88
CA GLU A 303 27.72 -1.98 -3.33
C GLU A 303 27.65 -1.36 -1.92
N THR A 304 26.70 -0.46 -1.71
CA THR A 304 26.52 0.19 -0.39
C THR A 304 25.89 -0.77 0.61
N ILE A 305 24.94 -1.61 0.18
CA ILE A 305 24.34 -2.69 0.99
C ILE A 305 25.47 -3.64 1.45
N ARG A 306 26.32 -4.12 0.53
CA ARG A 306 27.45 -5.00 0.90
C ARG A 306 28.35 -4.37 1.96
N ARG A 307 28.79 -3.13 1.74
CA ARG A 307 29.64 -2.42 2.72
C ARG A 307 28.97 -2.23 4.10
N GLY A 308 27.68 -1.91 4.10
CA GLY A 308 26.92 -1.78 5.34
C GLY A 308 26.84 -3.09 6.11
N LEU A 309 26.54 -4.18 5.43
CA LEU A 309 26.46 -5.52 6.01
C LEU A 309 27.82 -6.06 6.44
N GLU A 310 28.92 -5.78 5.70
CA GLU A 310 30.29 -6.13 6.13
C GLU A 310 30.65 -5.44 7.45
N ARG A 311 30.28 -4.17 7.62
CA ARG A 311 30.51 -3.43 8.84
C ARG A 311 29.70 -4.04 9.99
N ALA A 312 28.39 -4.20 9.79
CA ALA A 312 27.52 -4.78 10.83
C ALA A 312 27.91 -6.21 11.21
N ASN A 313 28.45 -7.00 10.27
CA ASN A 313 28.91 -8.36 10.57
C ASN A 313 30.14 -8.43 11.47
N LYS A 314 30.95 -7.36 11.49
CA LYS A 314 32.16 -7.27 12.35
C LYS A 314 31.84 -6.79 13.77
N GLU A 315 30.78 -6.04 13.91
CA GLU A 315 30.41 -5.33 15.15
C GLU A 315 28.89 -5.53 15.35
N LYS A 316 28.44 -6.80 15.43
CA LYS A 316 27.01 -7.15 15.44
C LYS A 316 26.24 -6.48 16.58
N GLU A 317 26.83 -6.43 17.77
CA GLU A 317 26.25 -5.82 18.95
C GLU A 317 26.01 -4.30 18.82
N ASP A 318 26.79 -3.63 17.95
CA ASP A 318 26.66 -2.19 17.72
C ASP A 318 25.54 -1.83 16.75
N TYR A 319 24.99 -2.80 16.00
CA TYR A 319 24.05 -2.54 14.91
C TYR A 319 22.73 -3.27 15.05
N LEU A 320 21.65 -2.59 14.59
CA LEU A 320 20.37 -3.19 14.28
C LEU A 320 20.11 -2.98 12.77
N LEU A 321 19.81 -4.06 12.08
CA LEU A 321 19.52 -4.05 10.65
C LEU A 321 18.02 -4.02 10.39
N ILE A 322 17.52 -3.07 9.62
CA ILE A 322 16.15 -3.05 9.09
C ILE A 322 16.23 -3.39 7.60
N VAL A 323 15.71 -4.56 7.20
CA VAL A 323 15.96 -5.09 5.85
C VAL A 323 14.68 -5.49 5.13
N THR A 324 14.74 -5.52 3.80
CA THR A 324 13.70 -6.10 2.94
C THR A 324 13.75 -7.61 2.96
N GLY A 325 12.62 -8.27 2.59
CA GLY A 325 12.56 -9.72 2.44
C GLY A 325 11.64 -10.43 3.43
N HIS A 326 10.67 -9.71 4.00
CA HIS A 326 9.73 -10.25 4.99
C HIS A 326 8.77 -11.30 4.41
N GLN A 327 8.52 -11.32 3.09
CA GLN A 327 7.75 -12.37 2.40
C GLN A 327 8.63 -13.55 1.93
N GLY A 328 9.96 -13.48 2.13
CA GLY A 328 10.91 -14.44 1.57
C GLY A 328 11.18 -14.22 0.08
N GLU A 329 10.94 -13.02 -0.43
CA GLU A 329 11.06 -12.66 -1.84
C GLU A 329 12.49 -12.91 -2.35
N PRO A 330 12.66 -13.69 -3.43
CA PRO A 330 13.97 -13.89 -4.03
C PRO A 330 14.62 -12.55 -4.43
N GLY A 331 15.89 -12.39 -4.11
CA GLY A 331 16.62 -11.15 -4.40
C GLY A 331 16.49 -10.05 -3.36
N ALA A 332 15.58 -10.15 -2.37
CA ALA A 332 15.53 -9.25 -1.22
C ALA A 332 16.70 -9.50 -0.25
N VAL A 333 16.95 -8.54 0.64
CA VAL A 333 18.18 -8.55 1.48
C VAL A 333 18.19 -9.72 2.44
N LEU A 334 17.11 -9.97 3.19
CA LEU A 334 17.10 -11.06 4.20
C LEU A 334 17.29 -12.46 3.57
N PRO A 335 16.54 -12.88 2.53
CA PRO A 335 16.80 -14.17 1.88
C PRO A 335 18.24 -14.31 1.39
N ARG A 336 18.83 -13.27 0.79
CA ARG A 336 20.20 -13.29 0.31
C ARG A 336 21.25 -13.36 1.43
N ILE A 337 20.98 -12.79 2.60
CA ILE A 337 21.79 -13.00 3.81
C ILE A 337 21.72 -14.47 4.22
N VAL A 338 20.52 -15.02 4.27
CA VAL A 338 20.28 -16.42 4.65
C VAL A 338 20.95 -17.39 3.70
N ASP A 339 20.98 -17.08 2.41
CA ASP A 339 21.63 -17.91 1.36
C ASP A 339 23.16 -17.70 1.28
N GLY A 340 23.71 -16.77 2.07
CA GLY A 340 25.15 -16.49 2.10
C GLY A 340 25.64 -15.65 0.90
N GLU A 341 24.75 -15.03 0.15
CA GLU A 341 25.09 -14.17 -1.00
C GLU A 341 25.58 -12.77 -0.58
N LEU A 342 25.20 -12.36 0.63
CA LEU A 342 25.58 -11.07 1.22
C LEU A 342 26.50 -11.27 2.42
N PRO A 343 27.42 -10.33 2.71
CA PRO A 343 28.47 -10.47 3.70
C PRO A 343 27.98 -10.21 5.15
N TYR A 344 26.92 -10.90 5.56
CA TYR A 344 26.48 -10.99 6.95
C TYR A 344 26.22 -12.45 7.29
N ARG A 345 26.98 -13.00 8.19
CA ARG A 345 26.88 -14.41 8.59
C ARG A 345 25.94 -14.57 9.76
N LEU A 346 24.79 -15.19 9.52
CA LEU A 346 23.85 -15.58 10.54
C LEU A 346 24.37 -16.78 11.36
N THR A 347 24.19 -16.70 12.67
CA THR A 347 24.55 -17.73 13.67
C THR A 347 23.37 -17.94 14.64
N GLU A 348 23.48 -18.90 15.54
CA GLU A 348 22.50 -19.14 16.61
C GLU A 348 22.45 -18.00 17.65
N GLU A 349 23.47 -17.13 17.66
CA GLU A 349 23.51 -15.94 18.51
C GLU A 349 22.76 -14.74 17.90
N ASP A 350 22.20 -14.88 16.70
CA ASP A 350 21.47 -13.79 16.05
C ASP A 350 19.95 -13.96 16.20
N SER A 351 19.24 -12.83 16.21
CA SER A 351 17.80 -12.76 16.19
C SER A 351 17.26 -12.15 14.89
N VAL A 352 16.16 -12.73 14.37
CA VAL A 352 15.40 -12.17 13.25
C VAL A 352 13.97 -11.89 13.70
N VAL A 353 13.57 -10.61 13.62
CA VAL A 353 12.25 -10.13 14.00
C VAL A 353 11.44 -9.82 12.75
N PHE A 354 10.30 -10.46 12.60
CA PHE A 354 9.34 -10.19 11.53
C PHE A 354 8.27 -9.22 12.03
N SER A 355 8.48 -7.95 11.78
CA SER A 355 7.52 -6.88 12.08
C SER A 355 6.56 -6.66 10.91
N SER A 356 6.01 -7.76 10.41
CA SER A 356 5.09 -7.82 9.27
C SER A 356 4.33 -9.15 9.28
N SER A 357 3.16 -9.17 8.65
CA SER A 357 2.44 -10.41 8.34
C SER A 357 2.84 -10.96 6.96
N THR A 358 2.55 -12.23 6.73
CA THR A 358 2.66 -12.82 5.40
C THR A 358 1.40 -12.48 4.59
N ILE A 359 1.58 -11.84 3.43
CA ILE A 359 0.48 -11.57 2.50
C ILE A 359 -0.11 -12.92 2.06
N PRO A 360 -1.44 -13.11 2.13
CA PRO A 360 -2.09 -14.41 1.98
C PRO A 360 -2.15 -14.90 0.52
N SER A 361 -1.04 -14.82 -0.23
CA SER A 361 -0.92 -15.41 -1.55
C SER A 361 -0.14 -16.72 -1.52
N PRO A 362 -0.41 -17.69 -2.41
CA PRO A 362 0.30 -18.96 -2.44
C PRO A 362 1.82 -18.81 -2.59
N ILE A 363 2.27 -17.85 -3.42
CA ILE A 363 3.69 -17.61 -3.68
C ILE A 363 4.41 -17.03 -2.45
N ASN A 364 3.79 -16.08 -1.77
CA ASN A 364 4.37 -15.50 -0.55
C ASN A 364 4.43 -16.52 0.59
N ARG A 365 3.38 -17.33 0.76
CA ARG A 365 3.38 -18.44 1.75
C ARG A 365 4.51 -19.43 1.48
N ALA A 366 4.72 -19.82 0.23
CA ALA A 366 5.79 -20.73 -0.17
C ALA A 366 7.17 -20.12 0.10
N ASN A 367 7.42 -18.90 -0.37
CA ASN A 367 8.69 -18.20 -0.18
C ASN A 367 9.00 -18.00 1.31
N ARG A 368 8.01 -17.57 2.09
CA ARG A 368 8.16 -17.38 3.53
C ARG A 368 8.44 -18.69 4.26
N TYR A 369 7.77 -19.78 3.89
CA TYR A 369 8.04 -21.10 4.45
C TYR A 369 9.49 -21.56 4.20
N VAL A 370 10.00 -21.35 2.99
CA VAL A 370 11.40 -21.64 2.65
C VAL A 370 12.36 -20.79 3.49
N LEU A 371 12.12 -19.48 3.59
CA LEU A 371 12.93 -18.58 4.39
C LEU A 371 12.94 -19.00 5.87
N ASP A 372 11.78 -19.24 6.45
CA ASP A 372 11.62 -19.66 7.84
C ASP A 372 12.36 -20.99 8.12
N THR A 373 12.31 -21.93 7.16
CA THR A 373 13.01 -23.21 7.26
C THR A 373 14.53 -23.02 7.26
N LYS A 374 15.05 -22.20 6.36
CA LYS A 374 16.49 -21.89 6.28
C LYS A 374 16.99 -21.20 7.55
N LEU A 375 16.21 -20.27 8.12
CA LEU A 375 16.54 -19.60 9.39
C LEU A 375 16.59 -20.60 10.56
N ARG A 376 15.61 -21.51 10.66
CA ARG A 376 15.61 -22.59 11.67
C ARG A 376 16.82 -23.51 11.56
N LEU A 377 17.21 -23.89 10.35
CA LEU A 377 18.39 -24.71 10.10
C LEU A 377 19.70 -24.05 10.51
N LYS A 378 19.74 -22.71 10.58
CA LYS A 378 20.88 -21.93 11.09
C LYS A 378 20.84 -21.72 12.60
N GLY A 379 19.82 -22.19 13.29
CA GLY A 379 19.64 -21.99 14.74
C GLY A 379 19.20 -20.58 15.16
N VAL A 380 18.90 -19.71 14.21
CA VAL A 380 18.55 -18.29 14.46
C VAL A 380 17.28 -18.18 15.29
N LYS A 381 17.27 -17.33 16.31
CA LYS A 381 16.09 -16.99 17.11
C LYS A 381 15.11 -16.17 16.25
N MET A 382 13.85 -16.59 16.14
CA MET A 382 12.85 -15.92 15.30
C MET A 382 11.68 -15.41 16.11
N PHE A 383 11.40 -14.10 16.00
CA PHE A 383 10.19 -13.46 16.52
C PHE A 383 9.27 -13.13 15.36
N LYS A 384 8.03 -13.64 15.39
CA LYS A 384 7.06 -13.50 14.32
C LYS A 384 5.83 -12.75 14.81
N ASP A 385 5.05 -12.24 13.84
CA ASP A 385 3.77 -11.60 14.11
C ASP A 385 3.87 -10.36 15.03
N VAL A 386 5.03 -9.69 15.04
CA VAL A 386 5.24 -8.40 15.74
C VAL A 386 4.61 -7.30 14.87
N HIS A 387 3.29 -7.40 14.67
CA HIS A 387 2.60 -6.64 13.62
C HIS A 387 1.14 -6.38 13.95
N VAL A 388 0.67 -5.23 13.47
CA VAL A 388 -0.76 -4.86 13.35
C VAL A 388 -1.02 -4.47 11.91
N SER A 389 -2.17 -4.87 11.37
CA SER A 389 -2.55 -4.56 10.00
C SER A 389 -2.82 -3.06 9.78
N GLY A 390 -2.59 -2.61 8.54
CA GLY A 390 -3.02 -1.30 8.07
C GLY A 390 -4.46 -1.25 7.57
N HIS A 391 -5.09 -2.43 7.38
CA HIS A 391 -6.43 -2.55 6.78
C HIS A 391 -7.54 -2.68 7.82
N ALA A 392 -8.72 -2.21 7.43
CA ALA A 392 -9.95 -2.27 8.22
C ALA A 392 -10.39 -3.71 8.53
N GLY A 393 -10.69 -4.00 9.80
CA GLY A 393 -11.43 -5.20 10.18
C GLY A 393 -12.95 -5.00 10.01
N ARG A 394 -13.74 -6.05 10.27
CA ARG A 394 -15.21 -6.01 10.07
C ARG A 394 -15.89 -4.82 10.78
N GLU A 395 -15.46 -4.51 12.01
CA GLU A 395 -16.05 -3.42 12.78
C GLU A 395 -15.64 -2.03 12.28
N ASP A 396 -14.47 -1.88 11.67
CA ASP A 396 -14.10 -0.64 11.01
C ASP A 396 -14.96 -0.41 9.75
N HIS A 397 -15.20 -1.45 8.94
CA HIS A 397 -16.11 -1.40 7.80
C HIS A 397 -17.55 -1.08 8.23
N ARG A 398 -18.05 -1.70 9.31
CA ARG A 398 -19.35 -1.40 9.90
C ARG A 398 -19.47 0.06 10.32
N LEU A 399 -18.42 0.60 10.94
CA LEU A 399 -18.36 2.00 11.33
C LEU A 399 -18.40 2.93 10.12
N MET A 400 -17.66 2.60 9.04
CA MET A 400 -17.69 3.36 7.79
C MET A 400 -19.09 3.41 7.20
N LEU A 401 -19.77 2.26 7.07
CA LEU A 401 -21.15 2.17 6.57
C LEU A 401 -22.12 3.04 7.40
N ARG A 402 -21.99 2.98 8.72
CA ARG A 402 -22.86 3.76 9.65
C ARG A 402 -22.55 5.26 9.67
N MET A 403 -21.40 5.69 9.24
CA MET A 403 -21.09 7.12 9.11
C MET A 403 -21.54 7.69 7.77
N LEU A 404 -21.35 6.93 6.70
CA LEU A 404 -21.59 7.41 5.33
C LEU A 404 -23.01 7.17 4.84
N HIS A 405 -23.70 6.13 5.29
CA HIS A 405 -25.03 5.70 4.82
C HIS A 405 -25.16 5.74 3.29
N PRO A 406 -24.26 5.08 2.52
CA PRO A 406 -24.26 5.17 1.07
C PRO A 406 -25.54 4.54 0.48
N GLU A 407 -26.04 5.08 -0.65
CA GLU A 407 -27.15 4.46 -1.38
C GLU A 407 -26.70 3.15 -2.04
N PHE A 408 -25.51 3.15 -2.62
CA PHE A 408 -24.92 2.00 -3.30
C PHE A 408 -23.53 1.67 -2.75
N ILE A 409 -23.18 0.38 -2.78
CA ILE A 409 -21.89 -0.14 -2.32
C ILE A 409 -21.29 -1.04 -3.39
N VAL A 410 -20.01 -0.83 -3.68
CA VAL A 410 -19.21 -1.71 -4.52
C VAL A 410 -17.99 -2.15 -3.72
N PRO A 411 -17.99 -3.38 -3.18
CA PRO A 411 -16.79 -3.94 -2.56
C PRO A 411 -15.70 -4.18 -3.62
N ALA A 412 -14.48 -3.82 -3.28
CA ALA A 412 -13.29 -3.89 -4.12
C ALA A 412 -12.11 -4.43 -3.32
N HIS A 413 -10.93 -4.49 -3.93
CA HIS A 413 -9.66 -4.85 -3.29
C HIS A 413 -9.77 -6.10 -2.41
N GLY A 414 -10.26 -7.19 -2.97
CA GLY A 414 -10.45 -8.46 -2.29
C GLY A 414 -10.65 -9.60 -3.28
N ASP A 415 -10.38 -10.82 -2.83
CA ASP A 415 -10.76 -12.02 -3.57
C ASP A 415 -12.28 -12.26 -3.50
N PRO A 416 -12.84 -13.22 -4.25
CA PRO A 416 -14.29 -13.45 -4.27
C PRO A 416 -14.90 -13.72 -2.89
N ASP A 417 -14.18 -14.42 -2.00
CA ASP A 417 -14.67 -14.74 -0.65
C ASP A 417 -14.72 -13.47 0.22
N MET A 418 -13.74 -12.59 0.10
CA MET A 418 -13.70 -11.30 0.78
C MET A 418 -14.83 -10.37 0.30
N LEU A 419 -15.04 -10.29 -1.04
CA LEU A 419 -16.15 -9.51 -1.60
C LEU A 419 -17.51 -10.02 -1.12
N ALA A 420 -17.69 -11.34 -1.05
CA ALA A 420 -18.91 -11.96 -0.52
C ALA A 420 -19.09 -11.67 0.98
N ALA A 421 -18.02 -11.73 1.77
CA ALA A 421 -18.07 -11.39 3.19
C ALA A 421 -18.43 -9.91 3.43
N TYR A 422 -17.99 -9.01 2.52
CA TYR A 422 -18.43 -7.61 2.58
C TYR A 422 -19.93 -7.46 2.28
N ALA A 423 -20.44 -8.16 1.26
CA ALA A 423 -21.86 -8.16 0.95
C ALA A 423 -22.71 -8.72 2.10
N GLU A 424 -22.20 -9.74 2.82
CA GLU A 424 -22.83 -10.24 4.04
C GLU A 424 -22.88 -9.17 5.15
N LEU A 425 -21.74 -8.46 5.41
CA LEU A 425 -21.72 -7.35 6.37
C LEU A 425 -22.74 -6.27 5.99
N ALA A 426 -22.76 -5.87 4.71
CA ALA A 426 -23.71 -4.86 4.24
C ALA A 426 -25.15 -5.31 4.44
N THR A 427 -25.47 -6.60 4.23
CA THR A 427 -26.80 -7.16 4.49
C THR A 427 -27.17 -7.07 5.98
N GLN A 428 -26.23 -7.29 6.88
CA GLN A 428 -26.43 -7.09 8.32
C GLN A 428 -26.73 -5.63 8.69
N GLU A 429 -26.23 -4.69 7.90
CA GLU A 429 -26.50 -3.24 8.06
C GLU A 429 -27.73 -2.76 7.28
N GLY A 430 -28.50 -3.67 6.67
CA GLY A 430 -29.80 -3.38 6.04
C GLY A 430 -29.76 -3.15 4.53
N TYR A 431 -28.64 -3.38 3.88
CA TYR A 431 -28.50 -3.29 2.42
C TYR A 431 -28.90 -4.61 1.75
N GLU A 432 -29.28 -4.55 0.48
CA GLU A 432 -29.76 -5.69 -0.29
C GLU A 432 -28.82 -5.96 -1.48
N VAL A 433 -28.32 -7.21 -1.58
CA VAL A 433 -27.41 -7.62 -2.66
C VAL A 433 -28.15 -7.58 -4.00
N ASN A 434 -27.48 -7.09 -5.03
CA ASN A 434 -28.00 -6.81 -6.37
C ASN A 434 -29.05 -5.68 -6.48
N ARG A 435 -29.36 -4.99 -5.38
CA ARG A 435 -30.13 -3.75 -5.37
C ARG A 435 -29.27 -2.57 -4.90
N ASP A 436 -28.60 -2.71 -3.76
CA ASP A 436 -27.79 -1.68 -3.13
C ASP A 436 -26.30 -2.06 -3.13
N VAL A 437 -25.97 -3.37 -3.09
CA VAL A 437 -24.60 -3.90 -3.07
C VAL A 437 -24.31 -4.68 -4.34
N PHE A 438 -23.29 -4.27 -5.07
CA PHE A 438 -22.93 -4.87 -6.36
C PHE A 438 -21.51 -5.45 -6.32
N ILE A 439 -21.41 -6.78 -6.38
CA ILE A 439 -20.13 -7.48 -6.53
C ILE A 439 -19.68 -7.40 -7.99
N MET A 440 -18.52 -6.84 -8.22
CA MET A 440 -17.92 -6.68 -9.55
C MET A 440 -16.65 -7.52 -9.70
N PHE A 441 -16.24 -7.75 -10.93
CA PHE A 441 -14.99 -8.41 -11.28
C PHE A 441 -14.22 -7.60 -12.32
N ASP A 442 -12.91 -7.78 -12.38
CA ASP A 442 -12.04 -7.10 -13.34
C ASP A 442 -12.58 -7.19 -14.78
N GLY A 443 -12.60 -6.05 -15.45
CA GLY A 443 -13.07 -5.91 -16.83
C GLY A 443 -14.59 -5.77 -16.99
N THR A 444 -15.34 -5.63 -15.88
CA THR A 444 -16.80 -5.41 -15.90
C THR A 444 -17.17 -3.94 -15.70
N LYS A 445 -18.40 -3.61 -16.07
CA LYS A 445 -18.99 -2.28 -15.90
C LYS A 445 -20.36 -2.41 -15.23
N LEU A 446 -20.62 -1.52 -14.28
CA LEU A 446 -21.90 -1.35 -13.62
C LEU A 446 -22.50 0.02 -13.97
N SER A 447 -23.77 0.07 -14.36
CA SER A 447 -24.54 1.32 -14.46
C SER A 447 -25.45 1.40 -13.23
N LEU A 448 -25.31 2.47 -12.43
CA LEU A 448 -26.14 2.64 -11.25
C LEU A 448 -27.59 2.96 -11.63
N PRO A 449 -28.59 2.41 -10.95
CA PRO A 449 -30.01 2.71 -11.16
C PRO A 449 -30.35 4.05 -10.47
N LEU A 450 -30.14 5.18 -11.15
CA LEU A 450 -30.42 6.53 -10.65
C LEU A 450 -31.87 6.92 -10.84
#